data_0d2e030f7d49fa612b052e31150a6017
#
_entry.id   0d2e030f7d49fa612b052e31150a6017
#
_cell.length_a   1.000
_cell.length_b   1.000
_cell.length_c   1.000
_cell.angle_alpha   90.00
_cell.angle_beta   90.00
_cell.angle_gamma   90.00
#
_symmetry.space_group_name_H-M   'P 1'
#
loop_
_entity.id
_entity.type
_entity.pdbx_description
1 polymer ?
#
loop_
_entity_poly.entity_id
_entity_poly.type
_entity_poly.pdbx_seq_one_letter_code
_entity_poly.pdbx_strand_id
1 'polypeptide(L)'
;MKKALAVVLALVLALSCTLALAETGPVEEPAFPGVTVQSEYDVNREVLMYALALFGLDEYTIGIVDTVAAVVDEAGEKAILAPDGFQYELLLKGTSLVNVVGQLSETGLVASTSLLPNYAFSVSMEEIGQALQSIATQAEGLQALDTEALAQAITGYTNTFINTCAAAVSAGDPEQGNFVLDGIKYNVKVPINVDLAAILNGYISLFSDLSKDEAVKSAIETLKGMGVNITLPEEGELTSVDEASLPTVAVDAYMFIDEEGNQSDTVDVVFSVTPAGSSDAATIGDVLIEGGNVRVIAQFLTAGLNVACTVEKAENGGSARLDFDYNDLYFGLATVCDSKDDSTAVDGYVYLIDSENPVFTSHSTITLNGALTLSADGEGKTVVALSDLTSDNAKEATGGLVIDFLFSGLGGLLSAAGELMPDETSIISTLMGVA
;
A
#
# COMPACT_ATOMS: atom_id res chain seq x y z
N MET A 1 -2.91 7.80 -17.68
CA MET A 1 -1.99 6.70 -17.34
C MET A 1 -1.85 6.47 -15.83
N LYS A 2 -1.38 7.43 -14.97
CA LYS A 2 -1.16 7.18 -13.52
C LYS A 2 -2.41 6.72 -12.75
N LYS A 3 -3.60 7.26 -13.06
CA LYS A 3 -4.86 6.86 -12.41
C LYS A 3 -5.36 5.48 -12.87
N ALA A 4 -5.16 5.13 -14.13
CA ALA A 4 -5.52 3.81 -14.66
C ALA A 4 -4.66 2.68 -14.06
N LEU A 5 -3.35 2.92 -13.89
CA LEU A 5 -2.44 1.97 -13.26
C LEU A 5 -2.81 1.72 -11.78
N ALA A 6 -3.18 2.77 -11.04
CA ALA A 6 -3.60 2.65 -9.65
C ALA A 6 -4.92 1.87 -9.51
N VAL A 7 -5.87 2.06 -10.43
CA VAL A 7 -7.15 1.32 -10.44
C VAL A 7 -6.93 -0.14 -10.81
N VAL A 8 -6.06 -0.44 -11.78
CA VAL A 8 -5.70 -1.82 -12.14
C VAL A 8 -4.98 -2.52 -10.98
N LEU A 9 -4.06 -1.82 -10.30
CA LEU A 9 -3.37 -2.38 -9.14
C LEU A 9 -4.33 -2.63 -7.96
N ALA A 10 -5.27 -1.72 -7.71
CA ALA A 10 -6.30 -1.88 -6.68
C ALA A 10 -7.28 -3.03 -7.01
N LEU A 11 -7.66 -3.19 -8.28
CA LEU A 11 -8.48 -4.30 -8.75
C LEU A 11 -7.74 -5.65 -8.65
N VAL A 12 -6.46 -5.70 -9.01
CA VAL A 12 -5.63 -6.91 -8.89
C VAL A 12 -5.44 -7.29 -7.42
N LEU A 13 -5.22 -6.31 -6.52
CA LEU A 13 -5.14 -6.55 -5.08
C LEU A 13 -6.47 -7.02 -4.50
N ALA A 14 -7.60 -6.41 -4.89
CA ALA A 14 -8.93 -6.82 -4.45
C ALA A 14 -9.28 -8.23 -4.94
N LEU A 15 -8.98 -8.57 -6.20
CA LEU A 15 -9.16 -9.91 -6.76
C LEU A 15 -8.24 -10.95 -6.11
N SER A 16 -7.01 -10.58 -5.76
CA SER A 16 -6.09 -11.47 -5.04
C SER A 16 -6.60 -11.80 -3.64
N CYS A 17 -7.18 -10.82 -2.94
CA CYS A 17 -7.79 -11.03 -1.62
C CYS A 17 -9.07 -11.89 -1.72
N THR A 18 -9.90 -11.71 -2.75
CA THR A 18 -11.13 -12.52 -2.93
C THR A 18 -10.83 -13.96 -3.35
N LEU A 19 -9.80 -14.21 -4.14
CA LEU A 19 -9.36 -15.57 -4.51
C LEU A 19 -8.79 -16.33 -3.30
N ALA A 20 -8.06 -15.65 -2.41
CA ALA A 20 -7.57 -16.26 -1.17
C ALA A 20 -8.70 -16.63 -0.19
N LEU A 21 -9.84 -15.93 -0.24
CA LEU A 21 -11.03 -16.22 0.59
C LEU A 21 -11.94 -17.30 -0.01
N ALA A 22 -11.85 -17.58 -1.32
CA ALA A 22 -12.73 -18.54 -2.01
C ALA A 22 -12.29 -20.02 -1.87
N GLU A 23 -11.07 -20.29 -1.42
CA GLU A 23 -10.57 -21.67 -1.23
C GLU A 23 -10.88 -22.27 0.15
N THR A 24 -11.48 -21.54 1.07
CA THR A 24 -11.90 -22.07 2.36
C THR A 24 -13.35 -22.58 2.26
N GLY A 25 -13.53 -23.90 2.23
CA GLY A 25 -14.84 -24.55 2.43
C GLY A 25 -15.47 -24.09 3.77
N PRO A 26 -16.72 -24.49 4.10
CA PRO A 26 -17.41 -24.04 5.29
C PRO A 26 -16.64 -24.49 6.54
N VAL A 27 -15.73 -23.64 6.98
CA VAL A 27 -15.06 -23.71 8.28
C VAL A 27 -16.03 -23.03 9.25
N GLU A 28 -16.33 -23.66 10.39
CA GLU A 28 -16.86 -22.93 11.54
C GLU A 28 -15.97 -21.70 11.72
N GLU A 29 -16.52 -20.50 11.57
CA GLU A 29 -15.76 -19.26 11.70
C GLU A 29 -15.08 -19.26 13.06
N PRO A 30 -13.74 -19.34 13.13
CA PRO A 30 -13.06 -19.23 14.41
C PRO A 30 -13.44 -17.86 15.00
N ALA A 31 -13.81 -17.83 16.27
CA ALA A 31 -14.11 -16.59 16.95
C ALA A 31 -12.92 -15.64 16.74
N PHE A 32 -13.18 -14.42 16.26
CA PHE A 32 -12.16 -13.42 16.01
C PHE A 32 -11.33 -13.20 17.28
N PRO A 33 -10.03 -13.51 17.29
CA PRO A 33 -9.23 -13.51 18.54
C PRO A 33 -8.88 -12.10 19.01
N GLY A 34 -9.21 -11.08 18.22
CA GLY A 34 -8.69 -9.73 18.39
C GLY A 34 -7.29 -9.57 17.82
N VAL A 35 -6.91 -8.33 17.55
CA VAL A 35 -5.59 -7.96 17.03
C VAL A 35 -5.09 -6.72 17.75
N THR A 36 -3.82 -6.74 18.14
CA THR A 36 -3.10 -5.56 18.63
C THR A 36 -2.01 -5.21 17.63
N VAL A 37 -1.96 -3.95 17.24
CA VAL A 37 -0.86 -3.37 16.45
C VAL A 37 -0.22 -2.29 17.32
N GLN A 38 1.09 -2.39 17.50
CA GLN A 38 1.88 -1.37 18.16
C GLN A 38 3.00 -0.93 17.22
N SER A 39 3.14 0.38 17.03
CA SER A 39 4.17 0.95 16.15
C SER A 39 4.98 2.00 16.91
N GLU A 40 6.27 2.02 16.64
CA GLU A 40 7.24 3.02 17.09
C GLU A 40 7.98 3.55 15.87
N TYR A 41 8.47 4.76 15.95
CA TYR A 41 9.11 5.45 14.84
C TYR A 41 10.50 5.92 15.25
N ASP A 42 11.42 5.89 14.30
CA ASP A 42 12.78 6.41 14.43
C ASP A 42 13.06 7.34 13.24
N VAL A 43 13.55 8.53 13.51
CA VAL A 43 13.88 9.53 12.48
C VAL A 43 15.36 9.87 12.54
N ASN A 44 16.09 9.48 11.52
CA ASN A 44 17.48 9.91 11.37
C ASN A 44 17.53 11.38 10.97
N ARG A 45 17.46 12.24 11.99
CA ARG A 45 17.38 13.71 11.83
C ARG A 45 18.59 14.28 11.10
N GLU A 46 19.77 13.73 11.32
CA GLU A 46 21.00 14.19 10.64
C GLU A 46 20.90 13.99 9.12
N VAL A 47 20.54 12.79 8.69
CA VAL A 47 20.35 12.46 7.26
C VAL A 47 19.19 13.25 6.66
N LEU A 48 18.07 13.37 7.40
CA LEU A 48 16.90 14.12 6.94
C LEU A 48 17.23 15.61 6.73
N MET A 49 17.88 16.25 7.70
CA MET A 49 18.25 17.68 7.58
C MET A 49 19.24 17.91 6.45
N TYR A 50 20.20 17.00 6.26
CA TYR A 50 21.13 17.07 5.15
C TYR A 50 20.41 16.92 3.80
N ALA A 51 19.47 15.98 3.67
CA ALA A 51 18.67 15.81 2.47
C ALA A 51 17.86 17.07 2.13
N LEU A 52 17.19 17.66 3.12
CA LEU A 52 16.40 18.88 2.94
C LEU A 52 17.26 20.07 2.49
N ALA A 53 18.47 20.19 3.02
CA ALA A 53 19.43 21.21 2.60
C ALA A 53 19.87 21.01 1.14
N LEU A 54 20.11 19.77 0.71
CA LEU A 54 20.41 19.43 -0.69
C LEU A 54 19.25 19.78 -1.63
N PHE A 55 18.01 19.63 -1.19
CA PHE A 55 16.82 20.04 -1.94
C PHE A 55 16.58 21.55 -1.95
N GLY A 56 17.46 22.35 -1.29
CA GLY A 56 17.45 23.81 -1.31
C GLY A 56 16.42 24.43 -0.38
N LEU A 57 15.97 23.73 0.66
CA LEU A 57 15.13 24.34 1.68
C LEU A 57 15.94 25.32 2.53
N ASP A 58 15.30 26.40 2.98
CA ASP A 58 15.92 27.39 3.84
C ASP A 58 16.04 26.91 5.31
N GLU A 59 16.96 27.52 6.06
CA GLU A 59 17.26 27.14 7.44
C GLU A 59 16.04 27.21 8.37
N TYR A 60 15.10 28.12 8.12
CA TYR A 60 13.90 28.27 8.95
C TYR A 60 12.96 27.05 8.72
N THR A 61 12.74 26.70 7.46
CA THR A 61 11.93 25.52 7.09
C THR A 61 12.57 24.23 7.62
N ILE A 62 13.90 24.11 7.49
CA ILE A 62 14.65 22.95 8.04
C ILE A 62 14.47 22.87 9.56
N GLY A 63 14.56 23.99 10.30
CA GLY A 63 14.37 24.04 11.75
C GLY A 63 12.96 23.58 12.18
N ILE A 64 11.91 23.92 11.40
CA ILE A 64 10.56 23.45 11.65
C ILE A 64 10.48 21.92 11.45
N VAL A 65 11.01 21.43 10.34
CA VAL A 65 11.01 19.99 10.04
C VAL A 65 11.80 19.20 11.08
N ASP A 66 12.94 19.72 11.53
CA ASP A 66 13.75 19.11 12.60
C ASP A 66 12.95 18.98 13.90
N THR A 67 12.20 20.02 14.26
CA THR A 67 11.34 19.99 15.45
C THR A 67 10.22 18.94 15.33
N VAL A 68 9.57 18.87 14.16
CA VAL A 68 8.53 17.86 13.90
C VAL A 68 9.16 16.45 13.90
N ALA A 69 10.32 16.30 13.29
CA ALA A 69 11.06 15.04 13.26
C ALA A 69 11.41 14.55 14.67
N ALA A 70 11.83 15.45 15.57
CA ALA A 70 12.09 15.11 16.96
C ALA A 70 10.84 14.62 17.71
N VAL A 71 9.66 15.16 17.40
CA VAL A 71 8.39 14.68 17.98
C VAL A 71 8.01 13.32 17.41
N VAL A 72 8.20 13.12 16.11
CA VAL A 72 7.90 11.83 15.45
C VAL A 72 8.82 10.72 15.94
N ASP A 73 10.10 11.04 16.18
CA ASP A 73 11.11 10.12 16.70
C ASP A 73 10.74 9.52 18.09
N GLU A 74 10.02 10.29 18.88
CA GLU A 74 9.56 9.91 20.21
C GLU A 74 8.08 9.43 20.22
N ALA A 75 7.44 9.44 19.04
CA ALA A 75 6.04 9.06 18.90
C ALA A 75 5.90 7.55 18.71
N GLY A 76 4.72 7.07 19.06
CA GLY A 76 4.28 5.72 18.76
C GLY A 76 2.76 5.65 18.72
N GLU A 77 2.27 4.53 18.28
CA GLU A 77 0.84 4.27 18.26
C GLU A 77 0.53 2.85 18.70
N LYS A 78 -0.66 2.67 19.27
CA LYS A 78 -1.20 1.37 19.60
C LYS A 78 -2.66 1.29 19.20
N ALA A 79 -2.98 0.32 18.36
CA ALA A 79 -4.34 0.03 17.96
C ALA A 79 -4.72 -1.38 18.42
N ILE A 80 -5.91 -1.52 18.97
CA ILE A 80 -6.47 -2.80 19.38
C ILE A 80 -7.84 -2.93 18.71
N LEU A 81 -8.06 -4.04 18.04
CA LEU A 81 -9.36 -4.48 17.59
C LEU A 81 -9.71 -5.75 18.35
N ALA A 82 -10.74 -5.70 19.19
CA ALA A 82 -11.21 -6.79 20.02
C ALA A 82 -12.64 -7.21 19.59
N PRO A 83 -13.12 -8.41 19.99
CA PRO A 83 -14.49 -8.83 19.69
C PRO A 83 -15.56 -7.89 20.25
N ASP A 84 -15.26 -7.19 21.33
CA ASP A 84 -16.15 -6.28 22.05
C ASP A 84 -15.85 -4.80 21.81
N GLY A 85 -14.93 -4.47 20.89
CA GLY A 85 -14.68 -3.07 20.58
C GLY A 85 -13.34 -2.77 19.92
N PHE A 86 -12.95 -1.49 20.00
CA PHE A 86 -11.68 -1.01 19.49
C PHE A 86 -11.05 0.02 20.43
N GLN A 87 -9.73 0.14 20.35
CA GLN A 87 -8.95 1.12 21.07
C GLN A 87 -7.83 1.64 20.17
N TYR A 88 -7.59 2.93 20.22
CA TYR A 88 -6.45 3.56 19.58
C TYR A 88 -5.76 4.50 20.56
N GLU A 89 -4.45 4.48 20.60
CA GLU A 89 -3.63 5.36 21.42
C GLU A 89 -2.50 5.95 20.58
N LEU A 90 -2.36 7.27 20.66
CA LEU A 90 -1.17 7.99 20.23
C LEU A 90 -0.26 8.18 21.43
N LEU A 91 0.95 7.70 21.33
CA LEU A 91 1.94 7.70 22.39
C LEU A 91 3.02 8.76 22.12
N LEU A 92 3.57 9.33 23.18
CA LEU A 92 4.80 10.14 23.12
C LEU A 92 5.68 9.70 24.29
N LYS A 93 6.90 9.26 23.98
CA LYS A 93 7.80 8.63 24.97
C LYS A 93 7.12 7.51 25.78
N GLY A 94 6.29 6.72 25.11
CA GLY A 94 5.53 5.64 25.72
C GLY A 94 4.33 6.07 26.59
N THR A 95 4.07 7.38 26.70
CA THR A 95 2.92 7.92 27.44
C THR A 95 1.77 8.20 26.48
N SER A 96 0.57 7.69 26.80
CA SER A 96 -0.64 7.94 25.99
C SER A 96 -1.04 9.41 26.08
N LEU A 97 -0.94 10.12 24.95
CA LEU A 97 -1.36 11.52 24.80
C LEU A 97 -2.82 11.60 24.35
N VAL A 98 -3.15 10.81 23.37
CA VAL A 98 -4.51 10.74 22.82
C VAL A 98 -4.94 9.30 22.82
N ASN A 99 -6.14 9.07 23.33
CA ASN A 99 -6.78 7.78 23.17
C ASN A 99 -8.21 7.92 22.67
N VAL A 100 -8.63 6.90 21.96
CA VAL A 100 -10.02 6.67 21.54
C VAL A 100 -10.34 5.24 21.88
N VAL A 101 -11.43 5.00 22.57
CA VAL A 101 -11.91 3.66 22.88
C VAL A 101 -13.39 3.57 22.56
N GLY A 102 -13.76 2.51 21.85
CA GLY A 102 -15.14 2.17 21.54
C GLY A 102 -15.44 0.79 22.08
N GLN A 103 -16.50 0.64 22.85
CA GLN A 103 -16.92 -0.63 23.44
C GLN A 103 -18.34 -0.98 23.02
N LEU A 104 -18.48 -2.16 22.47
CA LEU A 104 -19.75 -2.71 22.04
C LEU A 104 -20.43 -3.45 23.19
N SER A 105 -21.71 -3.21 23.36
CA SER A 105 -22.56 -3.87 24.35
C SER A 105 -23.87 -4.34 23.70
N GLU A 106 -24.70 -5.03 24.46
CA GLU A 106 -26.04 -5.42 23.99
C GLU A 106 -26.94 -4.20 23.63
N THR A 107 -26.67 -3.03 24.20
CA THR A 107 -27.46 -1.81 23.97
C THR A 107 -26.93 -0.92 22.88
N GLY A 108 -25.69 -1.12 22.43
CA GLY A 108 -25.03 -0.34 21.39
C GLY A 108 -23.56 -0.17 21.62
N LEU A 109 -22.96 0.76 20.87
CA LEU A 109 -21.57 1.17 20.97
C LEU A 109 -21.46 2.43 21.84
N VAL A 110 -20.59 2.42 22.81
CA VAL A 110 -20.16 3.63 23.54
C VAL A 110 -18.71 3.91 23.17
N ALA A 111 -18.41 5.15 22.79
CA ALA A 111 -17.07 5.58 22.46
C ALA A 111 -16.68 6.82 23.28
N SER A 112 -15.43 6.87 23.70
CA SER A 112 -14.87 8.03 24.40
C SER A 112 -13.45 8.32 23.92
N THR A 113 -13.00 9.55 24.14
CA THR A 113 -11.65 9.98 23.79
C THR A 113 -11.09 10.92 24.86
N SER A 114 -9.79 10.91 25.05
CA SER A 114 -9.10 11.87 25.92
C SER A 114 -9.21 13.31 25.43
N LEU A 115 -9.50 13.52 24.13
CA LEU A 115 -9.71 14.86 23.56
C LEU A 115 -11.05 15.47 23.96
N LEU A 116 -11.98 14.67 24.50
CA LEU A 116 -13.26 15.09 25.04
C LEU A 116 -13.50 14.41 26.40
N PRO A 117 -12.69 14.78 27.42
CA PRO A 117 -12.63 14.02 28.67
C PRO A 117 -13.96 13.98 29.45
N ASN A 118 -14.82 14.98 29.25
CA ASN A 118 -16.11 15.09 29.93
C ASN A 118 -17.28 14.48 29.13
N TYR A 119 -17.01 13.96 27.93
CA TYR A 119 -18.03 13.44 27.04
C TYR A 119 -17.72 12.01 26.61
N ALA A 120 -18.78 11.25 26.37
CA ALA A 120 -18.76 9.98 25.64
C ALA A 120 -19.88 10.00 24.61
N PHE A 121 -19.71 9.25 23.54
CA PHE A 121 -20.68 9.16 22.45
C PHE A 121 -21.33 7.78 22.50
N SER A 122 -22.63 7.74 22.23
CA SER A 122 -23.34 6.48 22.12
C SER A 122 -24.05 6.36 20.77
N VAL A 123 -24.04 5.14 20.25
CA VAL A 123 -24.80 4.72 19.07
C VAL A 123 -25.60 3.50 19.47
N SER A 124 -26.90 3.56 19.39
CA SER A 124 -27.77 2.43 19.72
C SER A 124 -27.61 1.28 18.72
N MET A 125 -27.92 0.04 19.11
CA MET A 125 -27.96 -1.09 18.18
C MET A 125 -28.93 -0.88 17.02
N GLU A 126 -30.01 -0.12 17.23
CA GLU A 126 -30.97 0.25 16.19
C GLU A 126 -30.31 1.17 15.16
N GLU A 127 -29.58 2.21 15.59
CA GLU A 127 -28.84 3.12 14.70
C GLU A 127 -27.73 2.39 13.96
N ILE A 128 -27.00 1.47 14.62
CA ILE A 128 -26.01 0.60 13.98
C ILE A 128 -26.69 -0.26 12.91
N GLY A 129 -27.83 -0.87 13.24
CA GLY A 129 -28.63 -1.67 12.31
C GLY A 129 -29.10 -0.85 11.11
N GLN A 130 -29.57 0.39 11.31
CA GLN A 130 -29.97 1.29 10.23
C GLN A 130 -28.79 1.71 9.36
N ALA A 131 -27.64 2.00 9.95
CA ALA A 131 -26.40 2.30 9.22
C ALA A 131 -25.94 1.11 8.39
N LEU A 132 -25.93 -0.10 8.97
CA LEU A 132 -25.62 -1.33 8.26
C LEU A 132 -26.64 -1.62 7.15
N GLN A 133 -27.92 -1.39 7.40
CA GLN A 133 -28.95 -1.53 6.37
C GLN A 133 -28.79 -0.50 5.25
N SER A 134 -28.39 0.73 5.57
CA SER A 134 -28.04 1.75 4.56
C SER A 134 -26.83 1.32 3.71
N ILE A 135 -25.80 0.79 4.35
CA ILE A 135 -24.62 0.22 3.67
C ILE A 135 -25.06 -1.00 2.84
N ALA A 136 -25.90 -1.88 3.40
CA ALA A 136 -26.44 -3.04 2.69
C ALA A 136 -27.30 -2.61 1.49
N THR A 137 -28.10 -1.54 1.61
CA THR A 137 -28.89 -0.99 0.50
C THR A 137 -28.00 -0.36 -0.57
N GLN A 138 -26.89 0.27 -0.19
CA GLN A 138 -25.86 0.69 -1.14
C GLN A 138 -25.13 -0.52 -1.75
N ALA A 139 -24.91 -1.58 -0.96
CA ALA A 139 -24.37 -2.84 -1.42
C ALA A 139 -25.39 -3.67 -2.27
N GLU A 140 -26.72 -3.44 -2.13
CA GLU A 140 -27.72 -3.99 -3.04
C GLU A 140 -27.53 -3.49 -4.48
N GLY A 141 -27.02 -2.27 -4.66
CA GLY A 141 -26.53 -1.80 -5.95
C GLY A 141 -25.36 -2.66 -6.47
N LEU A 142 -24.50 -3.15 -5.60
CA LEU A 142 -23.42 -4.10 -5.93
C LEU A 142 -23.95 -5.54 -6.11
N GLN A 143 -25.00 -5.94 -5.40
CA GLN A 143 -25.67 -7.23 -5.60
C GLN A 143 -26.47 -7.29 -6.93
N ALA A 144 -26.82 -6.14 -7.49
CA ALA A 144 -27.37 -6.06 -8.84
C ALA A 144 -26.30 -6.29 -9.93
N LEU A 145 -25.01 -6.25 -9.56
CA LEU A 145 -23.92 -6.69 -10.43
C LEU A 145 -23.97 -8.21 -10.55
N ASP A 146 -24.11 -8.68 -11.77
CA ASP A 146 -23.85 -10.07 -12.08
C ASP A 146 -22.33 -10.32 -11.96
N THR A 147 -21.88 -10.49 -10.70
CA THR A 147 -20.49 -10.69 -10.38
C THR A 147 -19.91 -11.95 -11.01
N GLU A 148 -20.75 -12.97 -11.25
CA GLU A 148 -20.33 -14.19 -11.92
C GLU A 148 -20.09 -13.94 -13.41
N ALA A 149 -21.03 -13.26 -14.10
CA ALA A 149 -20.83 -12.88 -15.51
C ALA A 149 -19.64 -11.94 -15.68
N LEU A 150 -19.47 -10.96 -14.76
CA LEU A 150 -18.33 -10.05 -14.78
C LEU A 150 -16.99 -10.79 -14.56
N ALA A 151 -16.92 -11.67 -13.58
CA ALA A 151 -15.73 -12.48 -13.32
C ALA A 151 -15.40 -13.41 -14.50
N GLN A 152 -16.40 -14.04 -15.10
CA GLN A 152 -16.23 -14.86 -16.29
C GLN A 152 -15.74 -14.04 -17.49
N ALA A 153 -16.29 -12.85 -17.73
CA ALA A 153 -15.86 -11.94 -18.78
C ALA A 153 -14.39 -11.53 -18.59
N ILE A 154 -14.05 -10.98 -17.41
CA ILE A 154 -12.68 -10.56 -17.09
C ILE A 154 -11.70 -11.73 -17.22
N THR A 155 -12.03 -12.89 -16.65
CA THR A 155 -11.19 -14.09 -16.72
C THR A 155 -11.02 -14.57 -18.17
N GLY A 156 -12.11 -14.57 -18.95
CA GLY A 156 -12.09 -14.99 -20.35
C GLY A 156 -11.18 -14.09 -21.21
N TYR A 157 -11.32 -12.79 -21.10
CA TYR A 157 -10.50 -11.82 -21.84
C TYR A 157 -9.06 -11.81 -21.38
N THR A 158 -8.82 -11.89 -20.05
CA THR A 158 -7.47 -11.99 -19.50
C THR A 158 -6.76 -13.26 -19.95
N ASN A 159 -7.43 -14.39 -19.94
CA ASN A 159 -6.86 -15.65 -20.44
C ASN A 159 -6.57 -15.57 -21.94
N THR A 160 -7.43 -14.93 -22.72
CA THR A 160 -7.20 -14.71 -24.16
C THR A 160 -5.95 -13.85 -24.37
N PHE A 161 -5.79 -12.78 -23.59
CA PHE A 161 -4.61 -11.94 -23.64
C PHE A 161 -3.34 -12.69 -23.21
N ILE A 162 -3.39 -13.46 -22.12
CA ILE A 162 -2.28 -14.30 -21.65
C ILE A 162 -1.87 -15.31 -22.73
N ASN A 163 -2.84 -15.96 -23.39
CA ASN A 163 -2.55 -16.86 -24.49
C ASN A 163 -1.92 -16.15 -25.70
N THR A 164 -2.35 -14.93 -25.98
CA THR A 164 -1.73 -14.09 -27.03
C THR A 164 -0.29 -13.75 -26.66
N CYS A 165 -0.03 -13.34 -25.43
CA CYS A 165 1.32 -13.09 -24.93
C CYS A 165 2.19 -14.36 -24.99
N ALA A 166 1.64 -15.50 -24.57
CA ALA A 166 2.36 -16.78 -24.63
C ALA A 166 2.68 -17.21 -26.07
N ALA A 167 1.79 -16.97 -27.02
CA ALA A 167 2.02 -17.24 -28.43
C ALA A 167 3.02 -16.27 -29.09
N ALA A 168 3.09 -15.05 -28.56
CA ALA A 168 4.01 -13.99 -29.02
C ALA A 168 5.44 -14.19 -28.50
N VAL A 169 5.67 -15.14 -27.60
CA VAL A 169 6.97 -15.42 -26.99
C VAL A 169 7.41 -16.83 -27.38
N SER A 170 8.65 -16.97 -27.88
CA SER A 170 9.21 -18.28 -28.23
C SER A 170 10.68 -18.34 -27.86
N ALA A 171 11.11 -19.46 -27.32
CA ALA A 171 12.53 -19.71 -27.07
C ALA A 171 13.24 -20.01 -28.41
N GLY A 172 14.39 -19.38 -28.58
CA GLY A 172 15.34 -19.71 -29.65
C GLY A 172 16.25 -20.90 -29.28
N ASP A 173 17.22 -21.19 -30.14
CA ASP A 173 18.18 -22.25 -29.90
C ASP A 173 19.14 -21.85 -28.75
N PRO A 174 19.35 -22.70 -27.74
CA PRO A 174 20.28 -22.43 -26.65
C PRO A 174 21.71 -22.30 -27.13
N GLU A 175 22.39 -21.26 -26.68
CA GLU A 175 23.80 -20.99 -26.90
C GLU A 175 24.62 -21.46 -25.71
N GLN A 176 25.63 -22.29 -25.93
CA GLN A 176 26.58 -22.67 -24.87
C GLN A 176 27.77 -21.70 -24.89
N GLY A 177 28.18 -21.26 -23.70
CA GLY A 177 29.27 -20.29 -23.58
C GLY A 177 29.69 -20.11 -22.14
N ASN A 178 30.52 -19.08 -21.92
CA ASN A 178 30.90 -18.65 -20.56
C ASN A 178 30.42 -17.20 -20.42
N PHE A 179 29.26 -17.02 -19.85
CA PHE A 179 28.63 -15.73 -19.65
C PHE A 179 28.83 -15.29 -18.21
N VAL A 180 29.06 -14.00 -17.99
CA VAL A 180 29.20 -13.41 -16.64
C VAL A 180 28.35 -12.16 -16.60
N LEU A 181 27.32 -12.16 -15.74
CA LEU A 181 26.44 -11.01 -15.48
C LEU A 181 26.51 -10.71 -13.98
N ASP A 182 26.80 -9.49 -13.59
CA ASP A 182 26.95 -9.05 -12.20
C ASP A 182 27.82 -9.95 -11.32
N GLY A 183 28.86 -10.57 -11.94
CA GLY A 183 29.78 -11.50 -11.26
C GLY A 183 29.27 -12.94 -11.16
N ILE A 184 28.03 -13.22 -11.53
CA ILE A 184 27.44 -14.57 -11.58
C ILE A 184 27.82 -15.21 -12.93
N LYS A 185 28.17 -16.49 -12.88
CA LYS A 185 28.61 -17.26 -14.07
C LYS A 185 27.49 -18.15 -14.57
N TYR A 186 27.26 -18.09 -15.88
CA TYR A 186 26.29 -18.91 -16.60
C TYR A 186 27.01 -19.65 -17.75
N ASN A 187 26.51 -20.81 -18.14
CA ASN A 187 27.04 -21.58 -19.25
C ASN A 187 26.06 -21.78 -20.41
N VAL A 188 24.80 -21.40 -20.21
CA VAL A 188 23.76 -21.45 -21.22
C VAL A 188 23.07 -20.11 -21.30
N LYS A 189 22.88 -19.62 -22.54
CA LYS A 189 22.05 -18.49 -22.90
C LYS A 189 20.92 -18.97 -23.80
N VAL A 190 19.69 -18.63 -23.49
CA VAL A 190 18.52 -18.92 -24.34
C VAL A 190 17.95 -17.60 -24.84
N PRO A 191 18.09 -17.30 -26.14
CA PRO A 191 17.41 -16.14 -26.70
C PRO A 191 15.89 -16.36 -26.67
N ILE A 192 15.14 -15.34 -26.27
CA ILE A 192 13.68 -15.36 -26.25
C ILE A 192 13.19 -14.34 -27.27
N ASN A 193 12.53 -14.82 -28.31
CA ASN A 193 11.94 -13.97 -29.32
C ASN A 193 10.60 -13.44 -28.81
N VAL A 194 10.41 -12.13 -28.88
CA VAL A 194 9.19 -11.45 -28.43
C VAL A 194 8.58 -10.69 -29.62
N ASP A 195 7.38 -11.08 -30.00
CA ASP A 195 6.56 -10.33 -30.98
C ASP A 195 5.81 -9.20 -30.22
N LEU A 196 6.47 -8.06 -30.14
CA LEU A 196 5.92 -6.90 -29.42
C LEU A 196 4.63 -6.38 -30.10
N ALA A 197 4.52 -6.48 -31.43
CA ALA A 197 3.33 -6.06 -32.16
C ALA A 197 2.12 -6.94 -31.77
N ALA A 198 2.32 -8.26 -31.70
CA ALA A 198 1.27 -9.18 -31.27
C ALA A 198 0.81 -8.90 -29.84
N ILE A 199 1.75 -8.64 -28.90
CA ILE A 199 1.42 -8.31 -27.51
C ILE A 199 0.62 -7.00 -27.43
N LEU A 200 1.09 -5.93 -28.09
CA LEU A 200 0.41 -4.63 -28.06
C LEU A 200 -0.97 -4.68 -28.74
N ASN A 201 -1.08 -5.38 -29.85
CA ASN A 201 -2.37 -5.57 -30.52
C ASN A 201 -3.30 -6.47 -29.68
N GLY A 202 -2.77 -7.47 -28.98
CA GLY A 202 -3.51 -8.26 -28.00
C GLY A 202 -4.05 -7.41 -26.83
N TYR A 203 -3.25 -6.48 -26.33
CA TYR A 203 -3.66 -5.52 -25.31
C TYR A 203 -4.79 -4.58 -25.81
N ILE A 204 -4.64 -4.07 -27.03
CA ILE A 204 -5.68 -3.25 -27.69
C ILE A 204 -6.98 -4.05 -27.84
N SER A 205 -6.88 -5.30 -28.28
CA SER A 205 -8.03 -6.19 -28.41
C SER A 205 -8.71 -6.45 -27.06
N LEU A 206 -7.92 -6.73 -26.00
CA LEU A 206 -8.44 -6.92 -24.63
C LEU A 206 -9.32 -5.73 -24.20
N PHE A 207 -8.83 -4.51 -24.33
CA PHE A 207 -9.60 -3.32 -23.93
C PHE A 207 -10.80 -3.05 -24.84
N SER A 208 -10.64 -3.30 -26.15
CA SER A 208 -11.75 -3.21 -27.10
C SER A 208 -12.87 -4.20 -26.77
N ASP A 209 -12.52 -5.41 -26.39
CA ASP A 209 -13.49 -6.45 -26.06
C ASP A 209 -14.15 -6.20 -24.70
N LEU A 210 -13.36 -5.80 -23.68
CA LEU A 210 -13.88 -5.37 -22.37
C LEU A 210 -14.84 -4.18 -22.51
N SER A 211 -14.54 -3.21 -23.38
CA SER A 211 -15.39 -2.04 -23.58
C SER A 211 -16.73 -2.37 -24.29
N LYS A 212 -16.83 -3.51 -24.94
CA LYS A 212 -18.04 -3.98 -25.65
C LYS A 212 -18.88 -4.93 -24.82
N ASP A 213 -18.28 -5.55 -23.79
CA ASP A 213 -18.94 -6.55 -22.95
C ASP A 213 -20.04 -5.92 -22.09
N GLU A 214 -21.23 -6.50 -22.13
CA GLU A 214 -22.40 -5.96 -21.42
C GLU A 214 -22.29 -6.10 -19.89
N ALA A 215 -21.64 -7.16 -19.38
CA ALA A 215 -21.43 -7.30 -17.95
C ALA A 215 -20.45 -6.25 -17.43
N VAL A 216 -19.37 -5.98 -18.19
CA VAL A 216 -18.38 -4.92 -17.88
C VAL A 216 -19.02 -3.54 -17.95
N LYS A 217 -19.84 -3.23 -18.97
CA LYS A 217 -20.57 -1.97 -19.07
C LYS A 217 -21.51 -1.76 -17.89
N SER A 218 -22.33 -2.77 -17.57
CA SER A 218 -23.26 -2.72 -16.44
C SER A 218 -22.53 -2.47 -15.12
N ALA A 219 -21.37 -3.12 -14.92
CA ALA A 219 -20.54 -2.92 -13.76
C ALA A 219 -20.00 -1.47 -13.68
N ILE A 220 -19.50 -0.93 -14.79
CA ILE A 220 -19.01 0.46 -14.86
C ILE A 220 -20.14 1.47 -14.59
N GLU A 221 -21.33 1.26 -15.14
CA GLU A 221 -22.49 2.12 -14.90
C GLU A 221 -22.91 2.09 -13.44
N THR A 222 -22.92 0.91 -12.82
CA THR A 222 -23.22 0.77 -11.39
C THR A 222 -22.20 1.50 -10.54
N LEU A 223 -20.90 1.33 -10.80
CA LEU A 223 -19.81 2.00 -10.09
C LEU A 223 -19.86 3.54 -10.28
N LYS A 224 -20.20 4.00 -11.48
CA LYS A 224 -20.43 5.43 -11.74
C LYS A 224 -21.60 5.98 -10.93
N GLY A 225 -22.70 5.20 -10.80
CA GLY A 225 -23.84 5.55 -9.94
C GLY A 225 -23.46 5.68 -8.46
N MET A 226 -22.40 5.00 -8.03
CA MET A 226 -21.80 5.08 -6.68
C MET A 226 -20.72 6.17 -6.53
N GLY A 227 -20.50 6.98 -7.58
CA GLY A 227 -19.49 8.06 -7.57
C GLY A 227 -18.08 7.61 -7.94
N VAL A 228 -17.86 6.35 -8.33
CA VAL A 228 -16.57 5.84 -8.80
C VAL A 228 -16.46 6.11 -10.31
N ASN A 229 -15.53 6.96 -10.72
CA ASN A 229 -15.37 7.33 -12.13
C ASN A 229 -14.35 6.42 -12.81
N ILE A 230 -14.83 5.35 -13.45
CA ILE A 230 -14.04 4.44 -14.30
C ILE A 230 -14.42 4.73 -15.75
N THR A 231 -13.40 4.91 -16.60
CA THR A 231 -13.58 5.11 -18.04
C THR A 231 -12.68 4.12 -18.77
N LEU A 232 -13.29 3.29 -19.61
CA LEU A 232 -12.56 2.48 -20.59
C LEU A 232 -12.31 3.34 -21.85
N PRO A 233 -11.23 3.04 -22.61
CA PRO A 233 -11.00 3.68 -23.90
C PRO A 233 -12.20 3.49 -24.84
N GLU A 234 -12.56 4.53 -25.59
CA GLU A 234 -13.62 4.43 -26.60
C GLU A 234 -13.16 3.64 -27.82
N GLU A 235 -14.13 3.09 -28.56
CA GLU A 235 -13.84 2.36 -29.79
C GLU A 235 -13.16 3.28 -30.80
N GLY A 236 -11.94 2.92 -31.22
CA GLY A 236 -11.12 3.71 -32.14
C GLY A 236 -10.09 4.64 -31.49
N GLU A 237 -10.11 4.83 -30.19
CA GLU A 237 -9.03 5.55 -29.47
C GLU A 237 -7.73 4.72 -29.46
N LEU A 238 -7.87 3.40 -29.40
CA LEU A 238 -6.73 2.47 -29.50
C LEU A 238 -6.67 1.95 -30.94
N THR A 239 -5.64 2.38 -31.67
CA THR A 239 -5.38 1.93 -33.06
C THR A 239 -4.35 0.80 -33.03
N SER A 240 -4.47 -0.14 -33.99
CA SER A 240 -3.46 -1.19 -34.18
C SER A 240 -2.08 -0.59 -34.38
N VAL A 241 -1.07 -1.21 -33.82
CA VAL A 241 0.31 -0.73 -33.89
C VAL A 241 0.97 -1.29 -35.18
N ASP A 242 1.65 -0.43 -35.91
CA ASP A 242 2.45 -0.84 -37.08
C ASP A 242 3.78 -1.41 -36.57
N GLU A 243 4.05 -2.68 -36.91
CA GLU A 243 5.27 -3.41 -36.52
C GLU A 243 6.55 -2.66 -36.95
N ALA A 244 6.53 -1.99 -38.13
CA ALA A 244 7.67 -1.24 -38.66
C ALA A 244 8.03 -0.01 -37.79
N SER A 245 7.12 0.48 -36.98
CA SER A 245 7.31 1.63 -36.08
C SER A 245 7.80 1.25 -34.71
N LEU A 246 7.82 -0.05 -34.40
CA LEU A 246 8.18 -0.54 -33.07
C LEU A 246 9.69 -0.74 -32.91
N PRO A 247 10.22 -0.55 -31.71
CA PRO A 247 11.57 -1.00 -31.38
C PRO A 247 11.61 -2.54 -31.36
N THR A 248 12.77 -3.09 -31.66
CA THR A 248 13.01 -4.52 -31.45
C THR A 248 13.37 -4.76 -29.99
N VAL A 249 12.63 -5.67 -29.34
CA VAL A 249 12.92 -6.12 -27.97
C VAL A 249 13.61 -7.47 -28.07
N ALA A 250 14.80 -7.57 -27.49
CA ALA A 250 15.52 -8.82 -27.32
C ALA A 250 15.51 -9.20 -25.83
N VAL A 251 15.22 -10.45 -25.55
CA VAL A 251 15.20 -11.01 -24.21
C VAL A 251 16.12 -12.23 -24.21
N ASP A 252 17.10 -12.24 -23.32
CA ASP A 252 18.05 -13.34 -23.19
C ASP A 252 17.95 -13.92 -21.77
N ALA A 253 17.66 -15.22 -21.65
CA ALA A 253 17.68 -15.93 -20.37
C ALA A 253 19.02 -16.65 -20.18
N TYR A 254 19.66 -16.40 -19.05
CA TYR A 254 20.94 -17.01 -18.67
C TYR A 254 20.73 -17.98 -17.52
N MET A 255 21.34 -19.14 -17.63
CA MET A 255 21.28 -20.19 -16.61
C MET A 255 22.56 -21.00 -16.56
N PHE A 256 22.78 -21.69 -15.45
CA PHE A 256 23.85 -22.66 -15.32
C PHE A 256 23.24 -24.07 -15.34
N ILE A 257 23.77 -24.92 -16.21
CA ILE A 257 23.43 -26.34 -16.30
C ILE A 257 24.71 -27.13 -16.02
N ASP A 258 24.67 -28.03 -15.03
CA ASP A 258 25.82 -28.85 -14.66
C ASP A 258 26.05 -29.97 -15.69
N GLU A 259 27.13 -30.76 -15.47
CA GLU A 259 27.49 -31.87 -16.35
C GLU A 259 26.48 -33.03 -16.33
N GLU A 260 25.61 -33.08 -15.31
CA GLU A 260 24.55 -34.08 -15.14
C GLU A 260 23.24 -33.60 -15.80
N GLY A 261 23.19 -32.33 -16.25
CA GLY A 261 22.03 -31.74 -16.91
C GLY A 261 21.04 -31.08 -15.94
N ASN A 262 21.41 -30.89 -14.66
CA ASN A 262 20.56 -30.19 -13.72
C ASN A 262 20.74 -28.67 -13.86
N GLN A 263 19.64 -27.96 -13.88
CA GLN A 263 19.63 -26.49 -13.89
C GLN A 263 19.84 -25.96 -12.47
N SER A 264 20.65 -24.91 -12.33
CA SER A 264 20.77 -24.18 -11.06
C SER A 264 19.47 -23.43 -10.75
N ASP A 265 19.26 -23.11 -9.47
CA ASP A 265 18.13 -22.29 -9.02
C ASP A 265 18.27 -20.81 -9.40
N THR A 266 19.38 -20.47 -10.11
CA THR A 266 19.67 -19.11 -10.53
C THR A 266 19.41 -18.94 -12.01
N VAL A 267 18.51 -18.01 -12.33
CA VAL A 267 18.15 -17.61 -13.70
C VAL A 267 18.21 -16.09 -13.78
N ASP A 268 18.89 -15.56 -14.79
CA ASP A 268 18.92 -14.13 -15.09
C ASP A 268 18.30 -13.88 -16.46
N VAL A 269 17.33 -12.96 -16.55
CA VAL A 269 16.63 -12.61 -17.78
C VAL A 269 16.90 -11.15 -18.10
N VAL A 270 17.68 -10.91 -19.14
CA VAL A 270 18.12 -9.58 -19.57
C VAL A 270 17.26 -9.08 -20.70
N PHE A 271 16.78 -7.85 -20.57
CA PHE A 271 15.97 -7.16 -21.56
C PHE A 271 16.80 -6.09 -22.29
N SER A 272 16.80 -6.13 -23.60
CA SER A 272 17.46 -5.13 -24.42
C SER A 272 16.51 -4.58 -25.47
N VAL A 273 16.68 -3.31 -25.84
CA VAL A 273 15.87 -2.62 -26.86
C VAL A 273 16.77 -2.04 -27.93
N THR A 274 16.40 -2.28 -29.16
CA THR A 274 16.98 -1.60 -30.33
C THR A 274 15.91 -0.66 -30.88
N PRO A 275 16.11 0.68 -30.83
CA PRO A 275 15.16 1.64 -31.37
C PRO A 275 14.90 1.40 -32.89
N ALA A 276 13.69 1.70 -33.36
CA ALA A 276 13.34 1.57 -34.77
C ALA A 276 14.32 2.35 -35.65
N GLY A 277 14.89 1.68 -36.65
CA GLY A 277 15.87 2.26 -37.56
C GLY A 277 17.30 2.42 -37.01
N SER A 278 17.58 1.94 -35.78
CA SER A 278 18.91 1.86 -35.21
C SER A 278 19.50 0.45 -35.31
N SER A 279 20.82 0.35 -35.22
CA SER A 279 21.53 -0.93 -34.98
C SER A 279 22.03 -1.09 -33.58
N ASP A 280 21.87 -0.06 -32.72
CA ASP A 280 22.44 -0.01 -31.40
C ASP A 280 21.43 -0.50 -30.37
N ALA A 281 21.68 -1.69 -29.82
CA ALA A 281 20.90 -2.25 -28.73
C ALA A 281 21.36 -1.67 -27.38
N ALA A 282 20.43 -1.39 -26.50
CA ALA A 282 20.71 -0.98 -25.13
C ALA A 282 19.96 -1.89 -24.14
N THR A 283 20.65 -2.35 -23.12
CA THR A 283 20.00 -3.06 -22.01
C THR A 283 19.10 -2.10 -21.25
N ILE A 284 17.86 -2.50 -21.03
CA ILE A 284 16.86 -1.70 -20.32
C ILE A 284 16.47 -2.30 -18.97
N GLY A 285 17.01 -3.46 -18.63
CA GLY A 285 16.79 -4.09 -17.35
C GLY A 285 17.07 -5.58 -17.33
N ASP A 286 16.99 -6.15 -16.16
CA ASP A 286 17.11 -7.57 -15.93
C ASP A 286 16.20 -8.05 -14.80
N VAL A 287 15.93 -9.34 -14.79
CA VAL A 287 15.23 -10.06 -13.71
C VAL A 287 16.10 -11.23 -13.28
N LEU A 288 16.67 -11.13 -12.09
CA LEU A 288 17.42 -12.22 -11.46
C LEU A 288 16.50 -12.97 -10.49
N ILE A 289 16.43 -14.27 -10.65
CA ILE A 289 15.76 -15.21 -9.74
C ILE A 289 16.82 -16.10 -9.14
N GLU A 290 16.93 -16.15 -7.83
CA GLU A 290 17.92 -16.96 -7.11
C GLU A 290 17.31 -17.59 -5.86
N GLY A 291 17.14 -18.91 -5.84
CA GLY A 291 16.65 -19.64 -4.66
C GLY A 291 15.28 -19.19 -4.13
N GLY A 292 14.44 -18.58 -4.98
CA GLY A 292 13.15 -18.01 -4.62
C GLY A 292 13.17 -16.51 -4.30
N ASN A 293 14.35 -15.87 -4.31
CA ASN A 293 14.50 -14.41 -4.27
C ASN A 293 14.35 -13.86 -5.70
N VAL A 294 13.82 -12.64 -5.81
CA VAL A 294 13.61 -11.98 -7.10
C VAL A 294 14.17 -10.57 -7.03
N ARG A 295 15.06 -10.23 -7.98
CA ARG A 295 15.52 -8.86 -8.22
C ARG A 295 15.08 -8.43 -9.61
N VAL A 296 14.46 -7.27 -9.72
CA VAL A 296 14.07 -6.65 -10.99
C VAL A 296 14.74 -5.29 -11.08
N ILE A 297 15.49 -5.06 -12.15
CA ILE A 297 16.08 -3.77 -12.46
C ILE A 297 15.46 -3.26 -13.76
N ALA A 298 15.00 -2.00 -13.79
CA ALA A 298 14.50 -1.33 -14.97
C ALA A 298 15.21 0.02 -15.15
N GLN A 299 15.75 0.24 -16.35
CA GLN A 299 16.48 1.45 -16.70
C GLN A 299 15.68 2.25 -17.74
N PHE A 300 15.28 3.45 -17.36
CA PHE A 300 14.58 4.38 -18.25
C PHE A 300 15.60 5.35 -18.88
N LEU A 301 16.34 4.87 -19.86
CA LEU A 301 17.49 5.56 -20.47
C LEU A 301 17.22 7.00 -20.91
N THR A 302 16.01 7.28 -21.42
CA THR A 302 15.63 8.62 -21.87
C THR A 302 15.34 9.59 -20.73
N ALA A 303 15.07 9.08 -19.52
CA ALA A 303 14.73 9.85 -18.35
C ALA A 303 15.87 9.90 -17.32
N GLY A 304 16.94 9.11 -17.48
CA GLY A 304 17.99 8.97 -16.47
C GLY A 304 17.48 8.37 -15.15
N LEU A 305 16.42 7.56 -15.22
CA LEU A 305 15.77 6.92 -14.08
C LEU A 305 16.10 5.42 -14.07
N ASN A 306 16.66 4.95 -12.96
CA ASN A 306 16.80 3.54 -12.67
C ASN A 306 15.81 3.17 -11.57
N VAL A 307 15.19 2.02 -11.70
CA VAL A 307 14.28 1.46 -10.69
C VAL A 307 14.73 0.04 -10.40
N ALA A 308 14.97 -0.28 -9.14
CA ALA A 308 15.24 -1.64 -8.71
C ALA A 308 14.20 -2.09 -7.69
N CYS A 309 13.72 -3.31 -7.84
CA CYS A 309 12.83 -3.96 -6.89
C CYS A 309 13.46 -5.29 -6.48
N THR A 310 13.65 -5.49 -5.19
CA THR A 310 14.20 -6.73 -4.64
C THR A 310 13.19 -7.33 -3.67
N VAL A 311 12.92 -8.62 -3.83
CA VAL A 311 12.08 -9.39 -2.91
C VAL A 311 12.88 -10.60 -2.46
N GLU A 312 13.07 -10.73 -1.16
CA GLU A 312 13.80 -11.84 -0.55
C GLU A 312 12.89 -12.62 0.37
N LYS A 313 12.91 -13.92 0.23
CA LYS A 313 12.14 -14.83 1.06
C LYS A 313 12.99 -15.33 2.22
N ALA A 314 12.44 -15.25 3.44
CA ALA A 314 12.99 -15.86 4.64
C ALA A 314 12.10 -17.01 5.13
N GLU A 315 12.60 -17.80 6.10
CA GLU A 315 11.87 -18.96 6.63
C GLU A 315 10.52 -18.56 7.26
N ASN A 316 10.49 -17.44 8.00
CA ASN A 316 9.32 -16.95 8.71
C ASN A 316 8.83 -15.59 8.22
N GLY A 317 9.21 -15.18 7.00
CA GLY A 317 8.83 -13.86 6.50
C GLY A 317 9.54 -13.53 5.19
N GLY A 318 10.08 -12.32 5.12
CA GLY A 318 10.82 -11.86 3.96
C GLY A 318 11.03 -10.36 3.96
N SER A 319 11.69 -9.87 2.93
CA SER A 319 11.87 -8.45 2.71
C SER A 319 11.48 -8.05 1.29
N ALA A 320 11.07 -6.81 1.14
CA ALA A 320 10.88 -6.18 -0.15
C ALA A 320 11.53 -4.80 -0.13
N ARG A 321 12.21 -4.45 -1.20
CA ARG A 321 12.85 -3.16 -1.34
C ARG A 321 12.60 -2.61 -2.74
N LEU A 322 12.31 -1.31 -2.82
CA LEU A 322 12.10 -0.57 -4.05
C LEU A 322 12.99 0.67 -4.04
N ASP A 323 13.91 0.74 -4.97
CA ASP A 323 14.89 1.79 -5.11
C ASP A 323 14.65 2.58 -6.39
N PHE A 324 14.77 3.90 -6.31
CA PHE A 324 14.71 4.83 -7.42
C PHE A 324 15.99 5.66 -7.42
N ASP A 325 16.67 5.69 -8.54
CA ASP A 325 17.82 6.55 -8.78
C ASP A 325 17.53 7.43 -9.99
N TYR A 326 17.51 8.73 -9.79
CA TYR A 326 17.23 9.72 -10.82
C TYR A 326 18.24 10.85 -10.78
N ASN A 327 19.16 10.90 -11.76
CA ASN A 327 20.18 11.95 -11.85
C ASN A 327 20.93 12.17 -10.53
N ASP A 328 21.47 11.13 -9.94
CA ASP A 328 22.19 11.11 -8.66
C ASP A 328 21.31 11.42 -7.42
N LEU A 329 20.00 11.50 -7.58
CA LEU A 329 19.06 11.58 -6.47
C LEU A 329 18.49 10.17 -6.20
N TYR A 330 18.75 9.70 -5.00
CA TYR A 330 18.28 8.40 -4.57
C TYR A 330 17.04 8.53 -3.66
N PHE A 331 16.08 7.64 -3.86
CA PHE A 331 14.92 7.41 -2.99
C PHE A 331 14.68 5.90 -2.89
N GLY A 332 14.50 5.39 -1.68
CA GLY A 332 14.23 3.97 -1.44
C GLY A 332 13.12 3.76 -0.42
N LEU A 333 12.40 2.67 -0.62
CA LEU A 333 11.43 2.13 0.33
C LEU A 333 11.78 0.67 0.59
N ALA A 334 11.78 0.24 1.85
CA ALA A 334 11.94 -1.17 2.17
C ALA A 334 10.98 -1.59 3.27
N THR A 335 10.64 -2.87 3.27
CA THR A 335 9.89 -3.51 4.35
C THR A 335 10.50 -4.86 4.66
N VAL A 336 10.52 -5.20 5.94
CA VAL A 336 10.97 -6.50 6.44
C VAL A 336 9.87 -7.06 7.33
N CYS A 337 9.48 -8.31 7.10
CA CYS A 337 8.49 -9.00 7.90
C CYS A 337 9.11 -10.24 8.53
N ASP A 338 8.89 -10.43 9.83
CA ASP A 338 9.28 -11.64 10.57
C ASP A 338 8.11 -12.11 11.43
N SER A 339 7.63 -13.32 11.20
CA SER A 339 6.49 -13.89 11.90
C SER A 339 6.94 -14.98 12.86
N LYS A 340 6.52 -14.87 14.10
CA LYS A 340 6.84 -15.83 15.17
C LYS A 340 5.59 -16.12 16.00
N ASP A 341 5.15 -17.38 16.02
CA ASP A 341 3.96 -17.80 16.76
C ASP A 341 2.74 -16.90 16.42
N ASP A 342 2.22 -16.18 17.43
CA ASP A 342 1.06 -15.28 17.29
C ASP A 342 1.45 -13.82 17.03
N SER A 343 2.72 -13.55 16.70
CA SER A 343 3.25 -12.19 16.51
C SER A 343 3.95 -12.07 15.18
N THR A 344 3.74 -10.93 14.50
CA THR A 344 4.46 -10.55 13.29
C THR A 344 5.10 -9.18 13.51
N ALA A 345 6.42 -9.12 13.39
CA ALA A 345 7.14 -7.86 13.32
C ALA A 345 7.16 -7.39 11.86
N VAL A 346 6.92 -6.10 11.66
CA VAL A 346 6.97 -5.45 10.35
C VAL A 346 7.78 -4.16 10.49
N ASP A 347 8.95 -4.13 9.88
CA ASP A 347 9.78 -2.94 9.84
C ASP A 347 9.68 -2.28 8.47
N GLY A 348 9.43 -0.98 8.47
CA GLY A 348 9.38 -0.15 7.27
C GLY A 348 10.50 0.87 7.26
N TYR A 349 11.11 1.11 6.10
CA TYR A 349 12.24 2.00 5.94
C TYR A 349 12.02 2.96 4.77
N VAL A 350 12.37 4.21 4.97
CA VAL A 350 12.42 5.23 3.90
C VAL A 350 13.85 5.75 3.80
N TYR A 351 14.40 5.73 2.61
CA TYR A 351 15.75 6.20 2.30
C TYR A 351 15.67 7.44 1.41
N LEU A 352 16.53 8.41 1.68
CA LEU A 352 16.74 9.59 0.83
C LEU A 352 18.24 9.78 0.68
N ILE A 353 18.69 10.14 -0.53
CA ILE A 353 20.09 10.43 -0.87
C ILE A 353 21.08 9.26 -0.84
N ASP A 354 20.92 8.27 0.01
CA ASP A 354 21.73 7.06 -0.01
C ASP A 354 20.90 5.81 0.30
N SER A 355 21.44 4.65 -0.02
CA SER A 355 20.78 3.36 0.12
C SER A 355 21.05 2.64 1.44
N GLU A 356 21.91 3.21 2.31
CA GLU A 356 22.40 2.53 3.51
C GLU A 356 21.74 3.08 4.79
N ASN A 357 21.49 4.41 4.80
CA ASN A 357 20.99 5.11 5.99
C ASN A 357 19.54 5.55 5.80
N PRO A 358 18.54 4.85 6.37
CA PRO A 358 17.16 5.31 6.30
C PRO A 358 16.99 6.65 7.02
N VAL A 359 16.17 7.53 6.46
CA VAL A 359 15.75 8.78 7.11
C VAL A 359 14.58 8.57 8.06
N PHE A 360 13.81 7.52 7.82
CA PHE A 360 12.67 7.15 8.64
C PHE A 360 12.58 5.63 8.74
N THR A 361 12.34 5.15 9.95
CA THR A 361 12.07 3.73 10.24
C THR A 361 10.77 3.63 11.03
N SER A 362 9.93 2.66 10.71
CA SER A 362 8.78 2.27 11.51
C SER A 362 8.97 0.83 11.98
N HIS A 363 8.79 0.61 13.27
CA HIS A 363 8.81 -0.71 13.89
C HIS A 363 7.39 -1.05 14.34
N SER A 364 6.75 -2.00 13.69
CA SER A 364 5.38 -2.41 14.02
C SER A 364 5.35 -3.86 14.48
N THR A 365 4.62 -4.12 15.55
CA THR A 365 4.35 -5.47 16.02
C THR A 365 2.85 -5.73 15.96
N ILE A 366 2.46 -6.75 15.22
CA ILE A 366 1.08 -7.24 15.10
C ILE A 366 0.97 -8.50 15.95
N THR A 367 0.07 -8.51 16.93
CA THR A 367 -0.14 -9.67 17.80
C THR A 367 -1.60 -10.09 17.73
N LEU A 368 -1.86 -11.38 17.57
CA LEU A 368 -3.19 -11.95 17.73
C LEU A 368 -3.55 -12.02 19.22
N ASN A 369 -4.85 -12.05 19.54
CA ASN A 369 -5.42 -12.00 20.89
C ASN A 369 -5.47 -10.59 21.52
N GLY A 370 -5.87 -9.58 20.74
CA GLY A 370 -6.12 -8.23 21.21
C GLY A 370 -7.27 -8.17 22.24
N ALA A 371 -7.04 -7.51 23.37
CA ALA A 371 -8.08 -7.22 24.36
C ALA A 371 -8.02 -5.73 24.73
N LEU A 372 -9.18 -5.11 24.92
CA LEU A 372 -9.25 -3.71 25.32
C LEU A 372 -8.58 -3.53 26.70
N THR A 373 -7.74 -2.51 26.81
CA THR A 373 -7.07 -2.13 28.07
C THR A 373 -7.66 -0.87 28.67
N LEU A 374 -8.47 -0.13 27.92
CA LEU A 374 -9.23 1.03 28.35
C LEU A 374 -10.72 0.71 28.33
N SER A 375 -11.48 1.41 29.17
CA SER A 375 -12.94 1.32 29.18
C SER A 375 -13.54 2.54 28.47
N ALA A 376 -14.57 2.30 27.65
CA ALA A 376 -15.40 3.35 27.08
C ALA A 376 -16.46 3.89 28.05
N ASP A 377 -16.46 3.39 29.32
CA ASP A 377 -17.47 3.73 30.30
C ASP A 377 -17.75 5.23 30.33
N GLY A 378 -19.02 5.56 30.08
CA GLY A 378 -19.52 6.92 30.23
C GLY A 378 -19.65 7.35 31.72
N GLU A 379 -19.12 6.58 32.68
CA GLU A 379 -19.23 6.87 34.10
C GLU A 379 -18.57 8.21 34.43
N GLY A 380 -19.36 9.14 34.90
CA GLY A 380 -18.92 10.52 35.15
C GLY A 380 -18.85 11.43 33.95
N LYS A 381 -19.14 10.94 32.76
CA LYS A 381 -19.17 11.71 31.49
C LYS A 381 -20.60 12.02 31.05
N THR A 382 -20.76 13.10 30.31
CA THR A 382 -22.00 13.39 29.60
C THR A 382 -22.07 12.52 28.35
N VAL A 383 -22.99 11.56 28.33
CA VAL A 383 -23.20 10.70 27.16
C VAL A 383 -24.07 11.42 26.14
N VAL A 384 -23.55 11.60 24.94
CA VAL A 384 -24.26 12.24 23.82
C VAL A 384 -24.58 11.17 22.78
N ALA A 385 -25.86 11.01 22.45
CA ALA A 385 -26.23 10.13 21.37
C ALA A 385 -25.82 10.75 20.02
N LEU A 386 -25.32 9.94 19.10
CA LEU A 386 -24.85 10.44 17.79
C LEU A 386 -26.01 11.08 16.99
N SER A 387 -27.23 10.56 17.16
CA SER A 387 -28.46 11.13 16.60
C SER A 387 -28.74 12.55 17.10
N ASP A 388 -28.36 12.91 18.33
CA ASP A 388 -28.56 14.26 18.86
C ASP A 388 -27.68 15.30 18.13
N LEU A 389 -26.51 14.90 17.63
CA LEU A 389 -25.59 15.76 16.85
C LEU A 389 -26.11 16.06 15.44
N THR A 390 -27.04 15.26 14.93
CA THR A 390 -27.67 15.44 13.61
C THR A 390 -29.05 16.05 13.68
N SER A 391 -29.59 16.30 14.89
CA SER A 391 -30.89 16.83 15.14
C SER A 391 -30.92 18.37 15.16
N ASP A 392 -32.11 18.96 15.22
CA ASP A 392 -32.30 20.41 15.34
C ASP A 392 -31.70 20.99 16.64
N ASN A 393 -31.39 20.15 17.64
CA ASN A 393 -30.73 20.50 18.90
C ASN A 393 -29.21 20.45 18.84
N ALA A 394 -28.63 20.13 17.68
CA ALA A 394 -27.16 19.97 17.48
C ALA A 394 -26.34 21.18 17.95
N LYS A 395 -26.88 22.39 17.89
CA LYS A 395 -26.20 23.62 18.30
C LYS A 395 -25.89 23.68 19.81
N GLU A 396 -26.78 23.13 20.64
CA GLU A 396 -26.58 23.13 22.10
C GLU A 396 -25.60 22.03 22.50
N ALA A 397 -25.72 20.86 21.91
CA ALA A 397 -24.81 19.74 22.12
C ALA A 397 -23.39 20.06 21.62
N THR A 398 -23.25 20.64 20.42
CA THR A 398 -21.94 20.98 19.82
C THR A 398 -21.22 22.11 20.54
N GLY A 399 -21.95 23.09 21.15
CA GLY A 399 -21.32 24.18 21.89
C GLY A 399 -20.48 23.68 23.08
N GLY A 400 -21.02 22.75 23.86
CA GLY A 400 -20.29 22.13 24.98
C GLY A 400 -19.10 21.29 24.52
N LEU A 401 -19.26 20.51 23.44
CA LEU A 401 -18.19 19.68 22.86
C LEU A 401 -17.02 20.53 22.36
N VAL A 402 -17.29 21.65 21.67
CA VAL A 402 -16.24 22.55 21.18
C VAL A 402 -15.44 23.16 22.32
N ILE A 403 -16.11 23.58 23.40
CA ILE A 403 -15.47 24.14 24.59
C ILE A 403 -14.60 23.07 25.28
N ASP A 404 -15.13 21.87 25.47
CA ASP A 404 -14.38 20.76 26.09
C ASP A 404 -13.17 20.36 25.25
N PHE A 405 -13.33 20.25 23.93
CA PHE A 405 -12.22 19.98 23.02
C PHE A 405 -11.11 21.04 23.10
N LEU A 406 -11.46 22.33 23.04
CA LEU A 406 -10.46 23.40 23.02
C LEU A 406 -9.74 23.59 24.33
N PHE A 407 -10.43 23.50 25.46
CA PHE A 407 -9.87 23.82 26.78
C PHE A 407 -9.42 22.59 27.56
N SER A 408 -10.20 21.50 27.54
CA SER A 408 -9.86 20.29 28.29
C SER A 408 -9.04 19.33 27.43
N GLY A 409 -9.48 19.07 26.18
CA GLY A 409 -8.82 18.13 25.29
C GLY A 409 -7.50 18.67 24.72
N LEU A 410 -7.56 19.70 23.89
CA LEU A 410 -6.37 20.26 23.25
C LEU A 410 -5.42 20.90 24.28
N GLY A 411 -5.95 21.62 25.29
CA GLY A 411 -5.15 22.19 26.36
C GLY A 411 -4.44 21.10 27.18
N GLY A 412 -5.14 19.99 27.49
CA GLY A 412 -4.57 18.84 28.17
C GLY A 412 -3.49 18.14 27.34
N LEU A 413 -3.72 17.94 26.05
CA LEU A 413 -2.76 17.38 25.11
C LEU A 413 -1.47 18.23 25.05
N LEU A 414 -1.59 19.55 24.85
CA LEU A 414 -0.44 20.45 24.78
C LEU A 414 0.32 20.51 26.10
N SER A 415 -0.38 20.46 27.24
CA SER A 415 0.27 20.41 28.57
C SER A 415 1.06 19.11 28.73
N ALA A 416 0.46 17.96 28.41
CA ALA A 416 1.13 16.67 28.54
C ALA A 416 2.32 16.54 27.55
N ALA A 417 2.16 16.99 26.31
CA ALA A 417 3.24 17.04 25.34
C ALA A 417 4.36 17.99 25.81
N GLY A 418 4.01 19.16 26.37
CA GLY A 418 4.96 20.13 26.90
C GLY A 418 5.75 19.64 28.12
N GLU A 419 5.19 18.74 28.93
CA GLU A 419 5.91 18.08 30.03
C GLU A 419 6.92 17.04 29.51
N LEU A 420 6.59 16.34 28.42
CA LEU A 420 7.41 15.29 27.83
C LEU A 420 8.50 15.86 26.91
N MET A 421 8.19 16.91 26.16
CA MET A 421 9.05 17.54 25.16
C MET A 421 8.92 19.09 25.22
N PRO A 422 9.47 19.72 26.25
CA PRO A 422 9.22 21.16 26.51
C PRO A 422 9.79 22.08 25.42
N ASP A 423 10.92 21.74 24.85
CA ASP A 423 11.58 22.59 23.85
C ASP A 423 10.84 22.55 22.50
N GLU A 424 10.51 21.37 22.03
CA GLU A 424 9.84 21.11 20.75
C GLU A 424 8.38 21.59 20.77
N THR A 425 7.67 21.32 21.86
CA THR A 425 6.26 21.72 22.00
C THR A 425 6.08 23.23 22.05
N SER A 426 7.04 23.96 22.60
CA SER A 426 7.03 25.43 22.60
C SER A 426 7.07 25.99 21.18
N ILE A 427 7.86 25.40 20.29
CA ILE A 427 7.94 25.79 18.87
C ILE A 427 6.64 25.46 18.15
N ILE A 428 6.12 24.24 18.34
CA ILE A 428 4.87 23.80 17.71
C ILE A 428 3.69 24.66 18.15
N SER A 429 3.56 24.99 19.45
CA SER A 429 2.49 25.84 19.96
C SER A 429 2.55 27.25 19.38
N THR A 430 3.76 27.81 19.22
CA THR A 430 3.97 29.10 18.58
C THR A 430 3.56 29.10 17.11
N LEU A 431 3.91 28.05 16.37
CA LEU A 431 3.55 27.88 14.96
C LEU A 431 2.04 27.72 14.76
N MET A 432 1.37 27.04 15.69
CA MET A 432 -0.09 26.87 15.63
C MET A 432 -0.87 28.10 16.13
N GLY A 433 -0.20 29.14 16.61
CA GLY A 433 -0.84 30.35 17.13
C GLY A 433 -1.65 30.11 18.40
N VAL A 434 -1.31 29.09 19.19
CA VAL A 434 -1.99 28.68 20.45
C VAL A 434 -1.24 29.21 21.68
N ALA A 435 -0.07 29.83 21.47
CA ALA A 435 0.76 30.42 22.54
C ALA A 435 0.34 31.85 22.90
#